data_f6817cb4672acbe2b614284100086943
#
_entry.id   f6817cb4672acbe2b614284100086943
#
_cell.length_a   1.000
_cell.length_b   1.000
_cell.length_c   1.000
_cell.angle_alpha   90.00
_cell.angle_beta   90.00
_cell.angle_gamma   90.00
#
_symmetry.space_group_name_H-M   'P 1'
#
loop_
_entity.id
_entity.type
_entity.pdbx_description
1 polymer ?
#
loop_
_entity_poly.entity_id
_entity_poly.type
_entity_poly.pdbx_seq_one_letter_code
_entity_poly.pdbx_strand_id
1 'polypeptide(L)'
;MAGHECYHCKQWVGDGEPHDCWSTTEAALTRHLREAWQRLRETAAAFGEQRIYASHHSIMFSRKTCYFFVRPKQKYLELCVFLGRRLEAPQVRRVDQASKSKLYHLIRITHRDEVEPPITDWLQEAYMLSNELSKPGASKSTPAETQAAARKLNSTQHPEKFQRNAGPALKRGL
;
A
#
# COMPACT_ATOMS: atom_id res chain seq x y z
N MET A 1 -0.43 -1.11 37.10
CA MET A 1 -1.03 -1.97 36.09
C MET A 1 -0.02 -2.12 34.95
N ALA A 2 0.44 -3.33 34.71
CA ALA A 2 1.36 -3.61 33.59
C ALA A 2 0.56 -3.61 32.27
N GLY A 3 1.12 -3.09 31.21
CA GLY A 3 0.53 -3.03 29.89
C GLY A 3 1.41 -2.21 28.94
N HIS A 4 1.03 -2.11 27.70
CA HIS A 4 1.78 -1.37 26.70
C HIS A 4 0.84 -0.68 25.69
N GLU A 5 1.33 0.38 25.06
CA GLU A 5 0.62 1.01 23.96
C GLU A 5 0.78 0.15 22.69
N CYS A 6 -0.33 -0.19 22.04
CA CYS A 6 -0.29 -0.92 20.78
C CYS A 6 0.39 -0.07 19.69
N TYR A 7 1.46 -0.58 19.12
CA TYR A 7 2.20 0.11 18.07
C TYR A 7 1.32 0.53 16.87
N HIS A 8 0.32 -0.30 16.54
CA HIS A 8 -0.51 -0.11 15.35
C HIS A 8 -1.68 0.86 15.54
N CYS A 9 -2.46 0.68 16.62
CA CYS A 9 -3.68 1.48 16.86
C CYS A 9 -3.54 2.53 17.97
N LYS A 10 -2.40 2.56 18.68
CA LYS A 10 -2.09 3.50 19.77
C LYS A 10 -3.00 3.40 21.00
N GLN A 11 -3.77 2.31 21.11
CA GLN A 11 -4.56 2.04 22.30
C GLN A 11 -3.71 1.33 23.37
N TRP A 12 -4.03 1.61 24.64
CA TRP A 12 -3.43 0.91 25.76
C TRP A 12 -3.98 -0.51 25.85
N VAL A 13 -3.11 -1.50 25.92
CA VAL A 13 -3.44 -2.93 26.02
C VAL A 13 -2.85 -3.46 27.32
N GLY A 14 -3.68 -4.10 28.15
CA GLY A 14 -3.25 -4.77 29.37
C GLY A 14 -2.31 -5.93 29.07
N ASP A 15 -1.45 -6.26 30.03
CA ASP A 15 -0.50 -7.36 29.88
C ASP A 15 -1.24 -8.70 29.76
N GLY A 16 -1.03 -9.42 28.66
CA GLY A 16 -1.72 -10.68 28.35
C GLY A 16 -3.15 -10.54 27.80
N GLU A 17 -3.67 -9.32 27.58
CA GLU A 17 -4.98 -9.13 26.97
C GLU A 17 -4.94 -9.38 25.45
N PRO A 18 -5.90 -10.18 24.92
CA PRO A 18 -6.07 -10.29 23.47
C PRO A 18 -6.53 -8.95 22.90
N HIS A 19 -5.87 -8.48 21.87
CA HIS A 19 -6.12 -7.17 21.31
C HIS A 19 -6.28 -7.20 19.79
N ASP A 20 -7.51 -7.00 19.33
CA ASP A 20 -7.84 -6.81 17.92
C ASP A 20 -7.78 -5.31 17.58
N CYS A 21 -6.59 -4.83 17.24
CA CYS A 21 -6.34 -3.40 17.02
C CYS A 21 -7.11 -2.78 15.82
N TRP A 22 -7.75 -3.58 15.02
CA TRP A 22 -8.61 -3.16 13.90
C TRP A 22 -10.08 -2.96 14.32
N SER A 23 -10.49 -3.40 15.49
CA SER A 23 -11.90 -3.36 15.96
C SER A 23 -12.48 -1.94 16.02
N THR A 24 -11.70 -0.96 16.39
CA THR A 24 -12.10 0.46 16.40
C THR A 24 -12.49 0.95 15.00
N THR A 25 -11.72 0.53 13.99
CA THR A 25 -12.00 0.87 12.59
C THR A 25 -13.26 0.17 12.08
N GLU A 26 -13.48 -1.07 12.49
CA GLU A 26 -14.70 -1.82 12.19
C GLU A 26 -15.93 -1.18 12.80
N ALA A 27 -15.86 -0.72 14.05
CA ALA A 27 -16.97 -0.09 14.74
C ALA A 27 -17.51 1.16 14.02
N ALA A 28 -16.68 1.86 13.28
CA ALA A 28 -17.06 3.04 12.50
C ALA A 28 -17.75 2.71 11.15
N LEU A 29 -17.83 1.42 10.75
CA LEU A 29 -18.45 1.02 9.50
C LEU A 29 -19.98 1.09 9.57
N THR A 30 -20.61 1.51 8.47
CA THR A 30 -22.05 1.37 8.26
C THR A 30 -22.44 -0.11 8.19
N ARG A 31 -23.72 -0.43 8.39
CA ARG A 31 -24.19 -1.83 8.45
C ARG A 31 -23.77 -2.65 7.22
N HIS A 32 -24.07 -2.20 6.01
CA HIS A 32 -23.74 -2.92 4.78
C HIS A 32 -22.23 -3.01 4.51
N LEU A 33 -21.45 -2.01 4.89
CA LEU A 33 -19.99 -2.10 4.80
C LEU A 33 -19.42 -3.05 5.84
N ARG A 34 -20.06 -3.17 7.00
CA ARG A 34 -19.69 -4.16 8.03
C ARG A 34 -19.94 -5.59 7.54
N GLU A 35 -21.05 -5.85 6.84
CA GLU A 35 -21.33 -7.15 6.24
C GLU A 35 -20.30 -7.51 5.15
N ALA A 36 -19.92 -6.56 4.30
CA ALA A 36 -18.86 -6.74 3.32
C ALA A 36 -17.48 -6.97 3.96
N TRP A 37 -17.17 -6.22 5.01
CA TRP A 37 -15.97 -6.39 5.81
C TRP A 37 -15.90 -7.78 6.47
N GLN A 38 -17.00 -8.22 7.08
CA GLN A 38 -17.09 -9.54 7.69
C GLN A 38 -16.84 -10.63 6.64
N ARG A 39 -17.45 -10.53 5.46
CA ARG A 39 -17.24 -11.48 4.37
C ARG A 39 -15.78 -11.53 3.90
N LEU A 40 -15.11 -10.40 3.79
CA LEU A 40 -13.68 -10.33 3.50
C LEU A 40 -12.83 -11.05 4.56
N ARG A 41 -13.13 -10.83 5.85
CA ARG A 41 -12.45 -11.49 6.95
C ARG A 41 -12.64 -13.01 6.93
N GLU A 42 -13.87 -13.47 6.74
CA GLU A 42 -14.21 -14.89 6.64
C GLU A 42 -13.48 -15.55 5.46
N THR A 43 -13.48 -14.88 4.32
CA THR A 43 -12.74 -15.33 3.12
C THR A 43 -11.25 -15.44 3.42
N ALA A 44 -10.67 -14.42 4.01
CA ALA A 44 -9.25 -14.43 4.36
C ALA A 44 -8.91 -15.50 5.41
N ALA A 45 -9.75 -15.70 6.42
CA ALA A 45 -9.57 -16.71 7.45
C ALA A 45 -9.54 -18.13 6.88
N ALA A 46 -10.29 -18.39 5.81
CA ALA A 46 -10.30 -19.69 5.13
C ALA A 46 -8.98 -20.03 4.42
N PHE A 47 -8.11 -19.04 4.14
CA PHE A 47 -6.80 -19.29 3.51
C PHE A 47 -5.77 -19.89 4.46
N GLY A 48 -5.93 -19.71 5.77
CA GLY A 48 -5.05 -20.23 6.80
C GLY A 48 -4.44 -19.16 7.70
N GLU A 49 -3.29 -19.46 8.29
CA GLU A 49 -2.63 -18.59 9.27
C GLU A 49 -2.25 -17.22 8.68
N GLN A 50 -2.60 -16.18 9.42
CA GLN A 50 -2.34 -14.80 9.03
C GLN A 50 -2.39 -13.87 10.24
N ARG A 51 -1.88 -12.67 10.06
CA ARG A 51 -1.97 -11.55 11.00
C ARG A 51 -2.86 -10.46 10.44
N ILE A 52 -3.82 -9.99 11.25
CA ILE A 52 -4.66 -8.84 10.95
C ILE A 52 -4.28 -7.74 11.95
N TYR A 53 -3.99 -6.54 11.45
CA TYR A 53 -3.62 -5.41 12.31
C TYR A 53 -3.99 -4.07 11.66
N ALA A 54 -4.26 -3.05 12.48
CA ALA A 54 -4.48 -1.71 12.00
C ALA A 54 -3.14 -1.02 11.63
N SER A 55 -3.17 -0.21 10.60
CA SER A 55 -2.06 0.66 10.23
C SER A 55 -2.63 1.97 9.68
N HIS A 56 -2.52 3.06 10.45
CA HIS A 56 -3.15 4.34 10.16
C HIS A 56 -4.68 4.16 9.96
N HIS A 57 -5.16 4.38 8.75
CA HIS A 57 -6.58 4.24 8.38
C HIS A 57 -6.88 2.95 7.60
N SER A 58 -5.99 1.98 7.66
CA SER A 58 -6.09 0.71 6.91
C SER A 58 -6.06 -0.47 7.86
N ILE A 59 -6.72 -1.56 7.47
CA ILE A 59 -6.64 -2.85 8.12
C ILE A 59 -5.83 -3.76 7.20
N MET A 60 -4.68 -4.19 7.70
CA MET A 60 -3.69 -4.95 6.95
C MET A 60 -3.87 -6.45 7.20
N PHE A 61 -3.78 -7.24 6.13
CA PHE A 61 -3.77 -8.69 6.16
C PHE A 61 -2.41 -9.18 5.69
N SER A 62 -1.71 -9.88 6.57
CA SER A 62 -0.33 -10.31 6.32
C SER A 62 -0.15 -11.76 6.73
N ARG A 63 0.58 -12.50 5.92
CA ARG A 63 1.19 -13.76 6.33
C ARG A 63 2.68 -13.52 6.63
N LYS A 64 3.56 -13.71 5.68
CA LYS A 64 4.96 -13.25 5.78
C LYS A 64 5.13 -11.81 5.30
N THR A 65 4.38 -11.43 4.27
CA THR A 65 4.25 -10.04 3.81
C THR A 65 2.77 -9.67 3.73
N CYS A 66 2.47 -8.38 3.68
CA CYS A 66 1.11 -7.92 3.42
C CYS A 66 0.69 -8.38 2.02
N TYR A 67 -0.49 -9.03 1.93
CA TYR A 67 -1.03 -9.52 0.68
C TYR A 67 -2.28 -8.75 0.23
N PHE A 68 -3.01 -8.17 1.18
CA PHE A 68 -3.98 -7.11 0.89
C PHE A 68 -4.20 -6.24 2.13
N PHE A 69 -4.80 -5.09 1.92
CA PHE A 69 -5.35 -4.27 3.00
C PHE A 69 -6.69 -3.66 2.60
N VAL A 70 -7.45 -3.28 3.60
CA VAL A 70 -8.74 -2.60 3.43
C VAL A 70 -8.64 -1.23 4.06
N ARG A 71 -9.05 -0.22 3.32
CA ARG A 71 -9.19 1.15 3.81
C ARG A 71 -10.66 1.54 3.81
N PRO A 72 -11.30 1.59 4.98
CA PRO A 72 -12.67 2.02 5.10
C PRO A 72 -12.85 3.48 4.65
N LYS A 73 -13.87 3.70 3.83
CA LYS A 73 -14.36 5.01 3.40
C LYS A 73 -15.82 5.15 3.82
N GLN A 74 -16.38 6.33 3.75
CA GLN A 74 -17.78 6.57 4.17
C GLN A 74 -18.80 5.71 3.39
N LYS A 75 -18.56 5.49 2.09
CA LYS A 75 -19.52 4.84 1.18
C LYS A 75 -19.04 3.51 0.60
N TYR A 76 -17.79 3.12 0.83
CA TYR A 76 -17.20 1.90 0.29
C TYR A 76 -15.97 1.45 1.09
N LEU A 77 -15.61 0.20 0.92
CA LEU A 77 -14.31 -0.32 1.33
C LEU A 77 -13.36 -0.24 0.14
N GLU A 78 -12.23 0.43 0.32
CA GLU A 78 -11.16 0.43 -0.66
C GLU A 78 -10.26 -0.78 -0.37
N LEU A 79 -10.39 -1.81 -1.19
CA LEU A 79 -9.58 -3.02 -1.13
C LEU A 79 -8.34 -2.83 -2.00
N CYS A 80 -7.16 -3.05 -1.43
CA CYS A 80 -5.90 -3.03 -2.16
C CYS A 80 -5.26 -4.42 -2.11
N VAL A 81 -5.14 -5.09 -3.26
CA VAL A 81 -4.60 -6.44 -3.41
C VAL A 81 -3.24 -6.40 -4.10
N PHE A 82 -2.26 -7.13 -3.58
CA PHE A 82 -0.91 -7.22 -4.13
C PHE A 82 -0.74 -8.51 -4.93
N LEU A 83 -0.50 -8.38 -6.23
CA LEU A 83 -0.32 -9.50 -7.16
C LEU A 83 0.97 -9.34 -7.96
N GLY A 84 1.48 -10.45 -8.49
CA GLY A 84 2.64 -10.45 -9.38
C GLY A 84 2.31 -10.12 -10.85
N ARG A 85 1.03 -10.00 -11.18
CA ARG A 85 0.53 -9.73 -12.54
C ARG A 85 -0.49 -8.59 -12.53
N ARG A 86 -0.68 -7.97 -13.68
CA ARG A 86 -1.71 -6.95 -13.89
C ARG A 86 -3.08 -7.61 -14.08
N LEU A 87 -4.09 -7.09 -13.38
CA LEU A 87 -5.49 -7.46 -13.60
C LEU A 87 -6.14 -6.46 -14.56
N GLU A 88 -6.87 -6.98 -15.52
CA GLU A 88 -7.72 -6.22 -16.44
C GLU A 88 -9.17 -6.67 -16.23
N ALA A 89 -9.83 -6.06 -15.25
CA ALA A 89 -11.21 -6.40 -14.88
C ALA A 89 -11.97 -5.14 -14.49
N PRO A 90 -13.29 -5.08 -14.72
CA PRO A 90 -14.10 -3.89 -14.45
C PRO A 90 -14.15 -3.49 -12.97
N GLN A 91 -13.91 -4.44 -12.05
CA GLN A 91 -13.83 -4.20 -10.62
C GLN A 91 -12.58 -3.42 -10.22
N VAL A 92 -11.51 -3.52 -11.01
CA VAL A 92 -10.23 -2.87 -10.73
C VAL A 92 -10.27 -1.41 -11.18
N ARG A 93 -10.11 -0.50 -10.24
CA ARG A 93 -10.15 0.96 -10.50
C ARG A 93 -8.80 1.54 -10.87
N ARG A 94 -7.75 0.96 -10.31
CA ARG A 94 -6.39 1.43 -10.50
C ARG A 94 -5.40 0.30 -10.28
N VAL A 95 -4.32 0.30 -11.06
CA VAL A 95 -3.19 -0.61 -10.91
C VAL A 95 -1.92 0.21 -10.98
N ASP A 96 -1.07 0.09 -9.94
CA ASP A 96 0.23 0.74 -9.89
C ASP A 96 1.30 -0.23 -9.38
N GLN A 97 2.56 0.12 -9.59
CA GLN A 97 3.70 -0.65 -9.13
C GLN A 97 3.89 -0.48 -7.61
N ALA A 98 3.90 -1.58 -6.88
CA ALA A 98 4.23 -1.60 -5.46
C ALA A 98 5.71 -1.93 -5.21
N SER A 99 6.30 -2.81 -6.02
CA SER A 99 7.71 -3.19 -5.98
C SER A 99 8.15 -3.79 -7.34
N LYS A 100 9.39 -4.21 -7.47
CA LYS A 100 9.89 -4.84 -8.71
C LYS A 100 9.08 -6.05 -9.16
N SER A 101 8.49 -6.79 -8.21
CA SER A 101 7.75 -8.04 -8.46
C SER A 101 6.28 -7.99 -8.10
N LYS A 102 5.77 -6.84 -7.61
CA LYS A 102 4.38 -6.71 -7.16
C LYS A 102 3.71 -5.47 -7.71
N LEU A 103 2.48 -5.66 -8.16
CA LEU A 103 1.53 -4.60 -8.49
C LEU A 103 0.46 -4.53 -7.41
N TYR A 104 -0.02 -3.35 -7.07
CA TYR A 104 -1.20 -3.23 -6.25
C TYR A 104 -2.41 -2.84 -7.10
N HIS A 105 -3.55 -3.41 -6.74
CA HIS A 105 -4.81 -3.26 -7.45
C HIS A 105 -5.83 -2.67 -6.50
N LEU A 106 -6.37 -1.51 -6.82
CA LEU A 106 -7.44 -0.87 -6.05
C LEU A 106 -8.80 -1.30 -6.56
N ILE A 107 -9.61 -1.85 -5.66
CA ILE A 107 -10.96 -2.33 -5.90
C ILE A 107 -11.89 -1.62 -4.92
N ARG A 108 -13.06 -1.20 -5.35
CA ARG A 108 -14.08 -0.66 -4.46
C ARG A 108 -15.14 -1.73 -4.19
N ILE A 109 -15.45 -1.91 -2.92
CA ILE A 109 -16.50 -2.81 -2.45
C ILE A 109 -17.53 -1.98 -1.71
N THR A 110 -18.76 -2.02 -2.17
CA THR A 110 -19.90 -1.30 -1.60
C THR A 110 -20.87 -2.23 -0.91
N HIS A 111 -20.90 -3.50 -1.29
CA HIS A 111 -21.83 -4.50 -0.81
C HIS A 111 -21.14 -5.85 -0.59
N ARG A 112 -21.72 -6.65 0.33
CA ARG A 112 -21.27 -7.99 0.66
C ARG A 112 -21.15 -8.92 -0.56
N ASP A 113 -22.12 -8.85 -1.47
CA ASP A 113 -22.21 -9.74 -2.63
C ASP A 113 -21.11 -9.49 -3.67
N GLU A 114 -20.39 -8.37 -3.56
CA GLU A 114 -19.23 -8.11 -4.39
C GLU A 114 -17.98 -8.92 -3.94
N VAL A 115 -18.01 -9.48 -2.71
CA VAL A 115 -16.93 -10.30 -2.17
C VAL A 115 -17.13 -11.76 -2.60
N GLU A 116 -17.01 -11.98 -3.89
CA GLU A 116 -17.15 -13.28 -4.58
C GLU A 116 -16.11 -13.40 -5.71
N PRO A 117 -15.99 -14.55 -6.37
CA PRO A 117 -15.14 -14.66 -7.54
C PRO A 117 -15.50 -13.60 -8.60
N PRO A 118 -14.51 -12.93 -9.20
CA PRO A 118 -13.07 -13.24 -9.14
C PRO A 118 -12.29 -12.59 -7.97
N ILE A 119 -12.93 -11.75 -7.15
CA ILE A 119 -12.21 -11.03 -6.07
C ILE A 119 -11.62 -12.00 -5.06
N THR A 120 -12.38 -13.01 -4.64
CA THR A 120 -11.91 -14.03 -3.69
C THR A 120 -10.73 -14.83 -4.24
N ASP A 121 -10.72 -15.12 -5.55
CA ASP A 121 -9.62 -15.83 -6.21
C ASP A 121 -8.35 -14.98 -6.22
N TRP A 122 -8.47 -13.67 -6.45
CA TRP A 122 -7.33 -12.74 -6.39
C TRP A 122 -6.77 -12.61 -4.98
N LEU A 123 -7.62 -12.64 -3.96
CA LEU A 123 -7.17 -12.64 -2.57
C LEU A 123 -6.41 -13.92 -2.23
N GLN A 124 -6.88 -15.07 -2.70
CA GLN A 124 -6.20 -16.34 -2.52
C GLN A 124 -4.85 -16.37 -3.25
N GLU A 125 -4.80 -15.89 -4.50
CA GLU A 125 -3.55 -15.76 -5.27
C GLU A 125 -2.54 -14.87 -4.52
N ALA A 126 -3.00 -13.72 -4.01
CA ALA A 126 -2.16 -12.81 -3.23
C ALA A 126 -1.64 -13.44 -1.93
N TYR A 127 -2.47 -14.23 -1.25
CA TYR A 127 -2.08 -14.97 -0.05
C TYR A 127 -0.98 -15.99 -0.36
N MET A 128 -1.11 -16.76 -1.44
CA MET A 128 -0.10 -17.72 -1.88
C MET A 128 1.20 -17.03 -2.26
N LEU A 129 1.13 -15.95 -3.03
CA LEU A 129 2.29 -15.14 -3.44
C LEU A 129 3.03 -14.56 -2.22
N SER A 130 2.32 -14.15 -1.18
CA SER A 130 2.94 -13.62 0.05
C SER A 130 3.82 -14.64 0.77
N ASN A 131 3.55 -15.91 0.56
CA ASN A 131 4.33 -17.00 1.13
C ASN A 131 5.63 -17.29 0.33
N GLU A 132 5.56 -17.21 -1.00
CA GLU A 132 6.69 -17.53 -1.89
C GLU A 132 7.82 -16.49 -1.83
N LEU A 133 7.48 -15.21 -1.72
CA LEU A 133 8.43 -14.10 -1.68
C LEU A 133 9.29 -14.04 -0.40
N SER A 134 9.09 -14.97 0.50
CA SER A 134 9.86 -15.07 1.75
C SER A 134 10.98 -16.09 1.69
N LYS A 135 11.34 -16.62 0.51
CA LYS A 135 12.53 -17.46 0.37
C LYS A 135 13.79 -16.61 0.63
N PRO A 136 14.71 -17.03 1.52
CA PRO A 136 15.94 -16.30 1.80
C PRO A 136 16.83 -16.29 0.55
N GLY A 137 17.04 -15.13 -0.03
CA GLY A 137 17.89 -14.97 -1.22
C GLY A 137 17.81 -13.61 -1.92
N ALA A 138 16.83 -12.78 -1.61
CA ALA A 138 16.80 -11.41 -2.11
C ALA A 138 17.50 -10.48 -1.09
N SER A 139 18.76 -10.22 -1.32
CA SER A 139 19.58 -9.28 -0.56
C SER A 139 18.86 -7.95 -0.40
N LYS A 140 18.69 -7.51 0.84
CA LYS A 140 18.36 -6.14 1.18
C LYS A 140 19.51 -5.26 0.66
N SER A 141 19.31 -4.58 -0.45
CA SER A 141 20.14 -3.42 -0.77
C SER A 141 19.82 -2.35 0.27
N THR A 142 20.78 -2.10 1.14
CA THR A 142 20.75 -1.05 2.17
C THR A 142 20.63 0.33 1.51
N PRO A 143 19.91 1.29 2.08
CA PRO A 143 19.72 2.63 1.52
C PRO A 143 21.01 3.46 1.36
N ALA A 144 22.16 2.95 1.86
CA ALA A 144 23.45 3.65 1.84
C ALA A 144 24.11 3.72 0.45
N GLU A 145 23.79 2.81 -0.48
CA GLU A 145 24.44 2.80 -1.80
C GLU A 145 23.79 3.75 -2.82
N THR A 146 22.56 4.17 -2.58
CA THR A 146 21.85 5.08 -3.50
C THR A 146 22.31 6.54 -3.37
N GLN A 147 22.94 6.92 -2.26
CA GLN A 147 23.47 8.29 -2.07
C GLN A 147 24.87 8.51 -2.66
N ALA A 148 25.64 7.45 -2.85
CA ALA A 148 26.98 7.54 -3.44
C ALA A 148 26.96 7.71 -4.97
N ALA A 149 25.96 7.14 -5.64
CA ALA A 149 25.80 7.26 -7.09
C ALA A 149 25.30 8.66 -7.53
N ALA A 150 24.49 9.33 -6.71
CA ALA A 150 23.98 10.67 -7.01
C ALA A 150 25.03 11.77 -6.87
N ARG A 151 26.10 11.55 -6.09
CA ARG A 151 27.18 12.53 -5.90
C ARG A 151 28.22 12.54 -7.02
N LYS A 152 28.31 11.50 -7.83
CA LYS A 152 29.27 11.42 -8.95
C LYS A 152 28.80 12.02 -10.26
N LEU A 153 27.50 12.31 -10.41
CA LEU A 153 26.98 12.90 -11.65
C LEU A 153 26.95 14.44 -11.65
N ASN A 154 27.24 15.10 -10.55
CA ASN A 154 27.13 16.57 -10.44
C ASN A 154 28.47 17.30 -10.47
N SER A 155 29.56 16.64 -10.91
CA SER A 155 30.90 17.21 -10.91
C SER A 155 31.50 17.46 -12.29
N THR A 156 30.72 17.31 -13.35
CA THR A 156 31.27 17.50 -14.70
C THR A 156 30.29 18.28 -15.59
N GLN A 157 30.08 19.55 -15.25
CA GLN A 157 29.64 20.56 -16.23
C GLN A 157 29.90 21.95 -15.66
N HIS A 158 31.05 22.47 -15.98
CA HIS A 158 31.40 23.86 -16.20
C HIS A 158 32.71 23.88 -16.99
N PRO A 159 33.06 24.86 -17.81
CA PRO A 159 32.41 26.12 -18.14
C PRO A 159 32.43 26.39 -19.68
N GLU A 160 31.78 27.40 -20.14
CA GLU A 160 32.38 28.45 -20.96
C GLU A 160 31.37 29.38 -21.62
N LYS A 161 31.65 30.61 -21.37
CA LYS A 161 31.68 31.82 -22.21
C LYS A 161 30.36 32.50 -22.52
N PHE A 162 30.15 33.44 -21.63
CA PHE A 162 29.43 34.68 -21.86
C PHE A 162 30.20 35.57 -22.85
N GLN A 163 29.72 35.74 -24.05
CA GLN A 163 30.15 36.85 -24.92
C GLN A 163 29.03 37.89 -25.00
N ARG A 164 29.40 39.07 -24.46
CA ARG A 164 28.64 40.29 -24.62
C ARG A 164 28.68 40.70 -26.08
N ASN A 165 27.54 41.04 -26.65
CA ASN A 165 27.48 41.97 -27.77
C ASN A 165 26.53 43.10 -27.44
N ALA A 166 27.15 44.26 -27.33
CA ALA A 166 26.51 45.55 -27.16
C ALA A 166 26.19 46.14 -28.53
N GLY A 167 25.05 46.80 -28.58
CA GLY A 167 24.75 47.92 -29.41
C GLY A 167 23.99 47.69 -30.72
N PRO A 168 23.43 48.74 -31.32
CA PRO A 168 23.36 50.12 -30.87
C PRO A 168 21.95 50.71 -30.86
N ALA A 169 21.87 51.90 -30.27
CA ALA A 169 20.75 52.82 -30.27
C ALA A 169 20.41 53.38 -31.65
N LEU A 170 19.15 53.54 -31.96
CA LEU A 170 18.65 54.42 -33.03
C LEU A 170 17.45 55.23 -32.51
N LYS A 171 17.71 56.43 -32.28
CA LYS A 171 17.20 57.75 -32.62
C LYS A 171 15.78 57.82 -33.22
N ARG A 172 15.00 58.63 -32.51
CA ARG A 172 13.97 59.60 -32.83
C ARG A 172 13.67 59.87 -34.32
N GLY A 173 12.39 60.15 -34.52
CA GLY A 173 11.95 60.92 -35.66
C GLY A 173 10.44 61.03 -35.75
N LEU A 174 9.92 62.24 -35.32
CA LEU A 174 8.66 62.90 -35.69
C LEU A 174 7.33 62.17 -35.42
#